data_0838e0cf71ab41281418076a25b70534
#
_entry.id   0838e0cf71ab41281418076a25b70534
#
_cell.length_a   1.000
_cell.length_b   1.000
_cell.length_c   1.000
_cell.angle_alpha   90.00
_cell.angle_beta   90.00
_cell.angle_gamma   90.00
#
_symmetry.space_group_name_H-M   'P 1'
#
loop_
_entity.id
_entity.type
_entity.pdbx_description
1 polymer ?
#
loop_
_entity_poly.entity_id
_entity_poly.type
_entity_poly.pdbx_seq_one_letter_code
_entity_poly.pdbx_strand_id
1 'polypeptide(L)'
;MPGIAVAQQKSLKDQIIGSWTLVQAVDTQADGTKTNPWGANPKGAYMFSPDGRFAQMLFHTDLPKIDNRMGGTPDQNKAIAQGVVAMYGSYTVDEANKTINVKFEGSSFAKFAGTEGKRVITSINDNEFQSTNPATSTGTKADSVWRRVK
;
A
#
# COMPACT_ATOMS: atom_id res chain seq x y z
N MET A 1 -18.57 -29.01 33.59
CA MET A 1 -18.57 -27.67 33.03
C MET A 1 -17.81 -27.72 31.71
N PRO A 2 -18.42 -27.64 30.52
CA PRO A 2 -17.63 -27.55 29.32
C PRO A 2 -17.02 -26.14 29.25
N GLY A 3 -15.69 -26.08 29.24
CA GLY A 3 -14.97 -24.81 29.05
C GLY A 3 -15.29 -24.25 27.67
N ILE A 4 -15.80 -23.03 27.63
CA ILE A 4 -15.93 -22.26 26.39
C ILE A 4 -14.51 -21.98 25.92
N ALA A 5 -14.05 -22.67 24.87
CA ALA A 5 -12.82 -22.31 24.19
C ALA A 5 -13.04 -20.93 23.56
N VAL A 6 -12.55 -19.90 24.21
CA VAL A 6 -12.46 -18.56 23.60
C VAL A 6 -11.47 -18.70 22.44
N ALA A 7 -11.97 -18.63 21.22
CA ALA A 7 -11.12 -18.61 20.03
C ALA A 7 -10.15 -17.43 20.18
N GLN A 8 -8.86 -17.73 20.24
CA GLN A 8 -7.82 -16.71 20.38
C GLN A 8 -7.84 -15.82 19.15
N GLN A 9 -8.08 -14.50 19.32
CA GLN A 9 -8.09 -13.53 18.23
C GLN A 9 -6.72 -13.51 17.56
N LYS A 10 -6.68 -13.65 16.23
CA LYS A 10 -5.44 -13.57 15.45
C LYS A 10 -4.75 -12.22 15.67
N SER A 11 -3.43 -12.23 15.81
CA SER A 11 -2.64 -11.00 15.84
C SER A 11 -2.77 -10.22 14.53
N LEU A 12 -2.54 -8.92 14.56
CA LEU A 12 -2.49 -8.10 13.33
C LEU A 12 -1.42 -8.65 12.38
N LYS A 13 -0.28 -9.08 12.91
CA LYS A 13 0.77 -9.70 12.10
C LYS A 13 0.26 -10.92 11.34
N ASP A 14 -0.46 -11.82 12.01
CA ASP A 14 -1.01 -13.01 11.36
C ASP A 14 -2.09 -12.67 10.33
N GLN A 15 -2.89 -11.65 10.60
CA GLN A 15 -3.95 -11.22 9.70
C GLN A 15 -3.42 -10.54 8.43
N ILE A 16 -2.32 -9.78 8.52
CA ILE A 16 -1.82 -9.01 7.37
C ILE A 16 -1.05 -9.88 6.37
N ILE A 17 -0.47 -10.99 6.81
CA ILE A 17 0.29 -11.90 5.94
C ILE A 17 -0.56 -12.34 4.75
N GLY A 18 0.04 -12.28 3.56
CA GLY A 18 -0.59 -12.70 2.31
C GLY A 18 -0.49 -11.64 1.23
N SER A 19 -1.29 -11.85 0.18
CA SER A 19 -1.35 -10.97 -0.99
C SER A 19 -2.69 -10.22 -1.03
N TRP A 20 -2.62 -8.95 -1.36
CA TRP A 20 -3.76 -8.04 -1.36
C TRP A 20 -3.81 -7.23 -2.65
N THR A 21 -5.02 -7.04 -3.17
CA THR A 21 -5.28 -6.21 -4.35
C THR A 21 -5.89 -4.88 -3.93
N LEU A 22 -5.41 -3.80 -4.53
CA LEU A 22 -5.95 -2.46 -4.29
C LEU A 22 -7.39 -2.35 -4.81
N VAL A 23 -8.28 -1.85 -3.96
CA VAL A 23 -9.69 -1.57 -4.30
C VAL A 23 -9.92 -0.08 -4.47
N GLN A 24 -9.37 0.73 -3.56
CA GLN A 24 -9.56 2.17 -3.53
C GLN A 24 -8.35 2.85 -2.92
N ALA A 25 -8.03 4.03 -3.42
CA ALA A 25 -7.04 4.92 -2.83
C ALA A 25 -7.52 6.36 -2.95
N VAL A 26 -7.57 7.07 -1.82
CA VAL A 26 -7.99 8.47 -1.74
C VAL A 26 -6.94 9.25 -0.99
N ASP A 27 -6.43 10.30 -1.60
CA ASP A 27 -5.51 11.23 -0.95
C ASP A 27 -6.28 12.44 -0.40
N THR A 28 -5.86 12.87 0.79
CA THR A 28 -6.37 14.09 1.42
C THR A 28 -5.23 15.09 1.53
N GLN A 29 -5.41 16.25 0.93
CA GLN A 29 -4.47 17.37 1.01
C GLN A 29 -4.56 18.08 2.36
N ALA A 30 -3.60 18.96 2.65
CA ALA A 30 -3.55 19.71 3.90
C ALA A 30 -4.80 20.61 4.14
N ASP A 31 -5.43 21.09 3.06
CA ASP A 31 -6.66 21.88 3.10
C ASP A 31 -7.95 21.03 3.23
N GLY A 32 -7.82 19.70 3.30
CA GLY A 32 -8.93 18.76 3.37
C GLY A 32 -9.48 18.31 2.01
N THR A 33 -8.97 18.83 0.90
CA THR A 33 -9.37 18.41 -0.44
C THR A 33 -9.03 16.95 -0.69
N LYS A 34 -9.98 16.17 -1.19
CA LYS A 34 -9.80 14.76 -1.53
C LYS A 34 -9.59 14.58 -3.03
N THR A 35 -8.65 13.72 -3.37
CA THR A 35 -8.32 13.37 -4.77
C THR A 35 -8.15 11.86 -4.93
N ASN A 36 -8.28 11.38 -6.16
CA ASN A 36 -8.01 9.99 -6.53
C ASN A 36 -6.74 9.95 -7.42
N PRO A 37 -5.55 9.96 -6.83
CA PRO A 37 -4.30 10.13 -7.57
C PRO A 37 -4.00 8.97 -8.52
N TRP A 38 -4.66 7.83 -8.32
CA TRP A 38 -4.49 6.60 -9.11
C TRP A 38 -5.64 6.36 -10.11
N GLY A 39 -6.55 7.35 -10.27
CA GLY A 39 -7.72 7.25 -11.14
C GLY A 39 -8.91 6.52 -10.51
N ALA A 40 -9.95 6.30 -11.31
CA ALA A 40 -11.22 5.75 -10.84
C ALA A 40 -11.16 4.25 -10.50
N ASN A 41 -10.31 3.50 -11.21
CA ASN A 41 -10.13 2.06 -11.02
C ASN A 41 -8.65 1.74 -10.84
N PRO A 42 -8.06 2.13 -9.72
CA PRO A 42 -6.63 1.96 -9.49
C PRO A 42 -6.26 0.48 -9.45
N LYS A 43 -5.04 0.17 -9.89
CA LYS A 43 -4.47 -1.17 -9.78
C LYS A 43 -3.32 -1.15 -8.81
N GLY A 44 -3.16 -2.22 -8.07
CA GLY A 44 -2.06 -2.34 -7.14
C GLY A 44 -2.05 -3.68 -6.43
N ALA A 45 -0.92 -4.00 -5.87
CA ALA A 45 -0.72 -5.17 -5.04
C ALA A 45 0.04 -4.79 -3.78
N TYR A 46 -0.30 -5.43 -2.69
CA TYR A 46 0.43 -5.38 -1.43
C TYR A 46 0.68 -6.82 -0.97
N MET A 47 1.92 -7.15 -0.69
CA MET A 47 2.32 -8.48 -0.25
C MET A 47 3.11 -8.38 1.04
N PHE A 48 2.74 -9.20 2.00
CA PHE A 48 3.43 -9.34 3.29
C PHE A 48 3.78 -10.79 3.51
N SER A 49 5.07 -11.08 3.64
CA SER A 49 5.54 -12.43 3.90
C SER A 49 5.72 -12.70 5.41
N PRO A 50 5.65 -13.97 5.84
CA PRO A 50 5.80 -14.32 7.25
C PRO A 50 7.16 -13.94 7.84
N ASP A 51 8.20 -13.88 7.02
CA ASP A 51 9.58 -13.55 7.41
C ASP A 51 9.83 -12.04 7.53
N GLY A 52 8.80 -11.20 7.42
CA GLY A 52 8.91 -9.76 7.61
C GLY A 52 9.31 -8.97 6.38
N ARG A 53 9.03 -9.48 5.19
CA ARG A 53 9.26 -8.79 3.91
C ARG A 53 7.95 -8.29 3.34
N PHE A 54 8.00 -7.14 2.66
CA PHE A 54 6.84 -6.60 1.93
C PHE A 54 7.23 -6.14 0.53
N ALA A 55 6.23 -6.10 -0.34
CA ALA A 55 6.27 -5.40 -1.62
C ALA A 55 4.93 -4.68 -1.84
N GLN A 56 4.97 -3.46 -2.33
CA GLN A 56 3.79 -2.66 -2.66
C GLN A 56 3.95 -2.04 -4.04
N MET A 57 2.88 -2.09 -4.82
CA MET A 57 2.81 -1.50 -6.16
C MET A 57 1.48 -0.78 -6.34
N LEU A 58 1.53 0.40 -6.92
CA LEU A 58 0.37 1.22 -7.26
C LEU A 58 0.51 1.68 -8.71
N PHE A 59 -0.55 1.56 -9.48
CA PHE A 59 -0.61 1.94 -10.89
C PHE A 59 -1.83 2.81 -11.15
N HIS A 60 -1.62 3.93 -11.83
CA HIS A 60 -2.73 4.73 -12.34
C HIS A 60 -3.55 3.95 -13.36
N THR A 61 -4.87 4.19 -13.37
CA THR A 61 -5.81 3.54 -14.29
C THR A 61 -5.40 3.72 -15.77
N ASP A 62 -4.94 4.91 -16.12
CA ASP A 62 -4.74 5.36 -17.52
C ASP A 62 -3.25 5.54 -17.86
N LEU A 63 -2.44 4.52 -17.59
CA LEU A 63 -1.04 4.56 -18.02
C LEU A 63 -0.93 4.46 -19.53
N PRO A 64 -0.10 5.31 -20.19
CA PRO A 64 0.17 5.21 -21.61
C PRO A 64 0.76 3.84 -21.98
N LYS A 65 0.26 3.25 -23.06
CA LYS A 65 0.85 2.04 -23.65
C LYS A 65 1.93 2.46 -24.64
N ILE A 66 3.14 2.03 -24.38
CA ILE A 66 4.31 2.21 -25.26
C ILE A 66 4.88 0.84 -25.63
N ASP A 67 5.34 0.70 -26.87
CA ASP A 67 5.81 -0.59 -27.38
C ASP A 67 7.20 -0.98 -26.85
N ASN A 68 7.99 0.01 -26.46
CA ASN A 68 9.34 -0.18 -25.94
C ASN A 68 9.51 0.66 -24.68
N ARG A 69 9.92 0.02 -23.58
CA ARG A 69 10.11 0.70 -22.28
C ARG A 69 11.08 1.88 -22.35
N MET A 70 12.06 1.82 -23.25
CA MET A 70 13.03 2.91 -23.46
C MET A 70 12.56 3.93 -24.50
N GLY A 71 11.43 3.67 -25.15
CA GLY A 71 10.77 4.56 -26.08
C GLY A 71 9.71 5.44 -25.39
N GLY A 72 8.84 6.00 -26.19
CA GLY A 72 7.79 6.90 -25.74
C GLY A 72 8.16 8.36 -25.87
N THR A 73 7.14 9.20 -25.99
CA THR A 73 7.32 10.65 -25.97
C THR A 73 7.66 11.15 -24.58
N PRO A 74 8.23 12.35 -24.42
CA PRO A 74 8.46 12.94 -23.09
C PRO A 74 7.21 12.95 -22.21
N ASP A 75 6.04 13.28 -22.76
CA ASP A 75 4.79 13.32 -22.01
C ASP A 75 4.32 11.91 -21.58
N GLN A 76 4.47 10.90 -22.44
CA GLN A 76 4.17 9.52 -22.09
C GLN A 76 5.09 9.03 -20.98
N ASN A 77 6.38 9.29 -21.07
CA ASN A 77 7.36 8.89 -20.06
C ASN A 77 7.10 9.60 -18.72
N LYS A 78 6.73 10.88 -18.75
CA LYS A 78 6.32 11.64 -17.57
C LYS A 78 5.07 11.03 -16.92
N ALA A 79 4.05 10.72 -17.70
CA ALA A 79 2.82 10.12 -17.19
C ALA A 79 3.07 8.75 -16.55
N ILE A 80 3.95 7.92 -17.14
CA ILE A 80 4.36 6.64 -16.55
C ILE A 80 5.11 6.86 -15.24
N ALA A 81 6.10 7.75 -15.23
CA ALA A 81 6.88 8.03 -14.02
C ALA A 81 6.02 8.54 -12.86
N GLN A 82 5.01 9.36 -13.15
CA GLN A 82 4.08 9.89 -12.14
C GLN A 82 2.95 8.92 -11.78
N GLY A 83 2.63 7.99 -12.66
CA GLY A 83 1.51 7.06 -12.51
C GLY A 83 1.88 5.69 -11.93
N VAL A 84 3.11 5.48 -11.49
CA VAL A 84 3.58 4.22 -10.91
C VAL A 84 4.39 4.49 -9.66
N VAL A 85 4.04 3.79 -8.57
CA VAL A 85 4.89 3.68 -7.38
C VAL A 85 5.07 2.20 -7.07
N ALA A 86 6.31 1.76 -6.98
CA ALA A 86 6.67 0.42 -6.54
C ALA A 86 7.74 0.52 -5.46
N MET A 87 7.60 -0.28 -4.41
CA MET A 87 8.52 -0.28 -3.28
C MET A 87 8.56 -1.65 -2.61
N TYR A 88 9.66 -1.95 -1.98
CA TYR A 88 9.84 -3.18 -1.22
C TYR A 88 10.82 -2.98 -0.06
N GLY A 89 10.79 -3.88 0.87
CA GLY A 89 11.69 -3.89 2.02
C GLY A 89 11.23 -4.82 3.12
N SER A 90 11.46 -4.42 4.34
CA SER A 90 11.05 -5.14 5.53
C SER A 90 9.94 -4.42 6.28
N TYR A 91 9.20 -5.17 7.09
CA TYR A 91 8.16 -4.60 7.95
C TYR A 91 8.16 -5.22 9.34
N THR A 92 7.67 -4.46 10.29
CA THR A 92 7.30 -4.92 11.63
C THR A 92 5.90 -4.45 11.97
N VAL A 93 5.26 -5.12 12.91
CA VAL A 93 3.90 -4.79 13.34
C VAL A 93 3.89 -4.32 14.79
N ASP A 94 3.36 -3.14 15.00
CA ASP A 94 3.03 -2.61 16.33
C ASP A 94 1.56 -2.97 16.62
N GLU A 95 1.35 -4.04 17.37
CA GLU A 95 0.02 -4.55 17.70
C GLU A 95 -0.78 -3.56 18.54
N ALA A 96 -0.14 -2.84 19.46
CA ALA A 96 -0.79 -1.90 20.37
C ALA A 96 -1.36 -0.70 19.62
N ASN A 97 -0.62 -0.17 18.66
CA ASN A 97 -1.01 0.99 17.85
C ASN A 97 -1.62 0.61 16.49
N LYS A 98 -1.80 -0.68 16.21
CA LYS A 98 -2.31 -1.20 14.94
C LYS A 98 -1.59 -0.59 13.73
N THR A 99 -0.27 -0.52 13.83
CA THR A 99 0.57 0.13 12.84
C THR A 99 1.58 -0.86 12.26
N ILE A 100 1.69 -0.86 10.93
CA ILE A 100 2.77 -1.53 10.23
C ILE A 100 3.87 -0.51 10.00
N ASN A 101 5.06 -0.76 10.54
CA ASN A 101 6.25 0.02 10.27
C ASN A 101 7.00 -0.64 9.12
N VAL A 102 7.29 0.13 8.09
CA VAL A 102 7.99 -0.34 6.89
C VAL A 102 9.35 0.33 6.77
N LYS A 103 10.34 -0.43 6.35
CA LYS A 103 11.67 0.07 5.98
C LYS A 103 11.87 -0.19 4.49
N PHE A 104 12.03 0.89 3.72
CA PHE A 104 12.17 0.80 2.28
C PHE A 104 13.63 0.46 1.92
N GLU A 105 13.82 -0.64 1.22
CA GLU A 105 15.11 -1.00 0.63
C GLU A 105 15.24 -0.49 -0.80
N GLY A 106 14.14 -0.53 -1.54
CA GLY A 106 14.06 0.01 -2.88
C GLY A 106 12.70 0.64 -3.15
N SER A 107 12.69 1.65 -4.02
CA SER A 107 11.48 2.37 -4.43
C SER A 107 11.67 2.98 -5.82
N SER A 108 10.60 2.99 -6.61
CA SER A 108 10.56 3.75 -7.86
C SER A 108 10.66 5.26 -7.62
N PHE A 109 10.28 5.73 -6.44
CA PHE A 109 10.60 7.07 -5.93
C PHE A 109 11.85 6.97 -5.05
N ALA A 110 13.00 7.14 -5.67
CA ALA A 110 14.31 6.79 -5.11
C ALA A 110 14.61 7.45 -3.74
N LYS A 111 14.02 8.61 -3.46
CA LYS A 111 14.15 9.29 -2.16
C LYS A 111 13.70 8.42 -0.97
N PHE A 112 12.78 7.49 -1.17
CA PHE A 112 12.32 6.62 -0.11
C PHE A 112 13.29 5.50 0.25
N ALA A 113 14.19 5.11 -0.66
CA ALA A 113 15.17 4.06 -0.38
C ALA A 113 16.01 4.42 0.85
N GLY A 114 16.10 3.50 1.80
CA GLY A 114 16.81 3.71 3.07
C GLY A 114 16.02 4.45 4.15
N THR A 115 14.77 4.86 3.87
CA THR A 115 13.89 5.53 4.84
C THR A 115 12.88 4.58 5.45
N GLU A 116 12.12 5.07 6.42
CA GLU A 116 11.05 4.34 7.10
C GLU A 116 9.71 5.03 6.87
N GLY A 117 8.64 4.26 6.95
CA GLY A 117 7.27 4.75 6.85
C GLY A 117 6.31 3.99 7.75
N LYS A 118 5.09 4.48 7.84
CA LYS A 118 4.03 3.88 8.66
C LYS A 118 2.79 3.64 7.83
N ARG A 119 2.07 2.57 8.17
CA ARG A 119 0.73 2.29 7.68
C ARG A 119 -0.15 1.99 8.89
N VAL A 120 -1.04 2.91 9.21
CA VAL A 120 -2.00 2.74 10.31
C VAL A 120 -3.16 1.89 9.79
N ILE A 121 -3.37 0.73 10.40
CA ILE A 121 -4.48 -0.15 10.04
C ILE A 121 -5.74 0.32 10.75
N THR A 122 -6.70 0.80 10.00
CA THR A 122 -7.97 1.31 10.51
C THR A 122 -9.03 0.22 10.62
N SER A 123 -8.96 -0.80 9.76
CA SER A 123 -9.76 -2.01 9.88
C SER A 123 -9.09 -3.19 9.18
N ILE A 124 -9.32 -4.40 9.66
CA ILE A 124 -8.84 -5.63 9.04
C ILE A 124 -9.74 -6.80 9.39
N ASN A 125 -10.01 -7.63 8.40
CA ASN A 125 -10.65 -8.95 8.55
C ASN A 125 -10.03 -9.94 7.55
N ASP A 126 -10.58 -11.14 7.44
CA ASP A 126 -10.03 -12.18 6.55
C ASP A 126 -10.01 -11.81 5.06
N ASN A 127 -10.85 -10.87 4.63
CA ASN A 127 -11.03 -10.53 3.21
C ASN A 127 -10.53 -9.14 2.82
N GLU A 128 -10.45 -8.22 3.77
CA GLU A 128 -10.18 -6.81 3.48
C GLU A 128 -9.41 -6.15 4.61
N PHE A 129 -8.51 -5.23 4.27
CA PHE A 129 -8.00 -4.26 5.24
C PHE A 129 -8.05 -2.84 4.68
N GLN A 130 -8.15 -1.90 5.59
CA GLN A 130 -8.07 -0.47 5.33
C GLN A 130 -6.88 0.11 6.07
N SER A 131 -6.16 0.99 5.42
CA SER A 131 -4.99 1.63 6.02
C SER A 131 -4.88 3.10 5.66
N THR A 132 -4.22 3.84 6.54
CA THR A 132 -3.82 5.22 6.31
C THR A 132 -2.30 5.30 6.22
N ASN A 133 -1.80 5.88 5.13
CA ASN A 133 -0.42 6.36 5.03
C ASN A 133 -0.42 7.86 5.42
N PRO A 134 0.18 8.23 6.56
CA PRO A 134 0.12 9.61 7.03
C PRO A 134 0.95 10.60 6.21
N ALA A 135 1.92 10.10 5.43
CA ALA A 135 2.82 10.93 4.64
C ALA A 135 3.21 10.24 3.33
N THR A 136 2.60 10.65 2.23
CA THR A 136 2.92 10.16 0.88
C THR A 136 4.07 10.93 0.24
N SER A 137 4.54 10.47 -0.92
CA SER A 137 5.58 11.16 -1.70
C SER A 137 5.16 12.54 -2.23
N THR A 138 3.87 12.84 -2.23
CA THR A 138 3.30 14.13 -2.65
C THR A 138 2.90 15.02 -1.48
N GLY A 139 3.19 14.60 -0.24
CA GLY A 139 2.88 15.36 0.99
C GLY A 139 1.41 15.25 1.42
N THR A 140 0.67 14.31 0.89
CA THR A 140 -0.73 14.04 1.25
C THR A 140 -0.84 12.93 2.31
N LYS A 141 -2.03 12.78 2.88
CA LYS A 141 -2.44 11.60 3.63
C LYS A 141 -3.22 10.68 2.68
N ALA A 142 -2.86 9.42 2.59
CA ALA A 142 -3.54 8.45 1.74
C ALA A 142 -4.32 7.43 2.56
N ASP A 143 -5.60 7.27 2.24
CA ASP A 143 -6.46 6.21 2.76
C ASP A 143 -6.68 5.18 1.64
N SER A 144 -6.47 3.91 1.93
CA SER A 144 -6.57 2.82 0.95
C SER A 144 -7.34 1.62 1.48
N VAL A 145 -8.00 0.94 0.55
CA VAL A 145 -8.75 -0.29 0.80
C VAL A 145 -8.12 -1.40 -0.04
N TRP A 146 -7.83 -2.52 0.60
CA TRP A 146 -7.17 -3.68 0.02
C TRP A 146 -8.00 -4.94 0.25
N ARG A 147 -8.14 -5.76 -0.78
CA ARG A 147 -8.86 -7.03 -0.74
C ARG A 147 -7.88 -8.19 -0.84
N ARG A 148 -8.07 -9.22 0.00
CA ARG A 148 -7.24 -10.41 -0.02
C ARG A 148 -7.41 -11.17 -1.33
N VAL A 149 -6.29 -11.57 -1.92
CA VAL A 149 -6.27 -12.51 -3.04
C VAL A 149 -6.52 -13.91 -2.49
N LYS A 150 -7.50 -14.60 -3.07
CA LYS A 150 -7.86 -15.99 -2.73
C LYS A 150 -7.09 -16.96 -3.61
#